data_4a055ce9ccaf7e8b5a196fc32d1a1556
#
_entry.id   4a055ce9ccaf7e8b5a196fc32d1a1556
#
_cell.length_a   1.000
_cell.length_b   1.000
_cell.length_c   1.000
_cell.angle_alpha   90.00
_cell.angle_beta   90.00
_cell.angle_gamma   90.00
#
_symmetry.space_group_name_H-M   'P 1'
#
loop_
_entity.id
_entity.type
_entity.pdbx_description
1 polymer ?
#
loop_
_entity_poly.entity_id
_entity_poly.type
_entity_poly.pdbx_seq_one_letter_code
_entity_poly.pdbx_strand_id
1 'polypeptide(L)'
;MSVTTAEDPLAEVGVPHELLTQVSETAAAVDAGEAHPREVFPGLAAAGLIDLGAPANTGGQLLRQAAVVEALAERSLSTAFALWGHRMSIEYLAAAGDDYAEGLLAQLRTGEVPGVSGMASAFKTYAGAGSLDLTVDRAEDGGLTLSGGLPWASNLYTDAVVLSAAYGPADELDAAGERKKLILAFRLSDEGVEVGRDLNLLALQGTASTSVKVEGVRLESQQILTEDFEEFMGRCRPTFAVLQSSFCLGLAAESFRQARANLPGLNEVFLEDFEQLGDDLGVAKEQLADFAARVAGENPPERREVLALRLESGRLAVALATLEVKTAGGKGFIADSAPNRRFREATFIPVQSPSEAQLRWELAKGK
;
A
#
# COMPACT_ATOMS: atom_id res chain seq x y z
N MET A 1 12.80 28.60 -21.83
CA MET A 1 13.92 27.78 -21.31
C MET A 1 13.52 26.31 -21.47
N SER A 2 14.38 25.51 -22.07
CA SER A 2 14.13 24.07 -22.22
C SER A 2 14.27 23.43 -20.84
N VAL A 3 13.17 22.98 -20.25
CA VAL A 3 13.20 22.09 -19.07
C VAL A 3 13.80 20.80 -19.59
N THR A 4 15.04 20.53 -19.26
CA THR A 4 15.69 19.24 -19.52
C THR A 4 14.93 18.25 -18.65
N THR A 5 14.08 17.43 -19.27
CA THR A 5 13.49 16.27 -18.59
C THR A 5 14.67 15.37 -18.24
N ALA A 6 15.07 15.36 -16.97
CA ALA A 6 15.89 14.27 -16.46
C ALA A 6 15.17 12.96 -16.83
N GLU A 7 15.90 11.99 -17.37
CA GLU A 7 15.35 10.68 -17.66
C GLU A 7 14.73 10.16 -16.36
N ASP A 8 13.46 9.78 -16.40
CA ASP A 8 12.76 9.25 -15.24
C ASP A 8 13.48 7.95 -14.80
N PRO A 9 14.11 7.91 -13.62
CA PRO A 9 14.87 6.74 -13.17
C PRO A 9 14.01 5.48 -13.04
N LEU A 10 12.68 5.64 -13.14
CA LEU A 10 11.68 4.57 -13.03
C LEU A 10 11.11 4.16 -14.40
N ALA A 11 11.50 4.79 -15.51
CA ALA A 11 10.92 4.58 -16.85
C ALA A 11 11.19 3.20 -17.49
N GLU A 12 12.17 2.43 -17.01
CA GLU A 12 12.58 1.14 -17.63
C GLU A 12 11.94 -0.11 -16.99
N VAL A 13 10.70 -0.05 -16.51
CA VAL A 13 10.15 -1.14 -15.69
C VAL A 13 9.70 -2.36 -16.48
N GLY A 14 9.46 -2.22 -17.77
CA GLY A 14 9.03 -3.34 -18.60
C GLY A 14 7.69 -3.96 -18.20
N VAL A 15 6.76 -3.18 -17.62
CA VAL A 15 5.37 -3.64 -17.48
C VAL A 15 4.80 -3.82 -18.89
N PRO A 16 4.28 -5.01 -19.24
CA PRO A 16 3.69 -5.25 -20.55
C PRO A 16 2.65 -4.20 -20.90
N HIS A 17 2.75 -3.64 -22.12
CA HIS A 17 1.84 -2.60 -22.59
C HIS A 17 0.38 -3.02 -22.50
N GLU A 18 0.09 -4.28 -22.76
CA GLU A 18 -1.24 -4.87 -22.67
C GLU A 18 -1.83 -4.76 -21.27
N LEU A 19 -1.04 -5.01 -20.22
CA LEU A 19 -1.48 -4.86 -18.83
C LEU A 19 -1.73 -3.39 -18.48
N LEU A 20 -0.89 -2.47 -18.92
CA LEU A 20 -1.09 -1.04 -18.71
C LEU A 20 -2.34 -0.52 -19.44
N THR A 21 -2.60 -1.05 -20.64
CA THR A 21 -3.82 -0.74 -21.41
C THR A 21 -5.05 -1.25 -20.68
N GLN A 22 -5.03 -2.52 -20.22
CA GLN A 22 -6.12 -3.10 -19.43
C GLN A 22 -6.43 -2.24 -18.19
N VAL A 23 -5.39 -1.83 -17.43
CA VAL A 23 -5.58 -0.97 -16.25
C VAL A 23 -6.18 0.38 -16.62
N SER A 24 -5.76 0.99 -17.73
CA SER A 24 -6.31 2.26 -18.20
C SER A 24 -7.78 2.16 -18.60
N GLU A 25 -8.15 1.10 -19.32
CA GLU A 25 -9.50 0.86 -19.82
C GLU A 25 -10.47 0.52 -18.69
N THR A 26 -10.03 -0.20 -17.67
CA THR A 26 -10.86 -0.61 -16.54
C THR A 26 -10.87 0.39 -15.38
N ALA A 27 -10.01 1.42 -15.39
CA ALA A 27 -9.82 2.33 -14.26
C ALA A 27 -11.11 3.01 -13.76
N ALA A 28 -12.02 3.41 -14.65
CA ALA A 28 -13.30 4.01 -14.27
C ALA A 28 -14.25 2.98 -13.63
N ALA A 29 -14.32 1.79 -14.20
CA ALA A 29 -15.14 0.68 -13.69
C ALA A 29 -14.63 0.19 -12.32
N VAL A 30 -13.31 0.13 -12.14
CA VAL A 30 -12.67 -0.21 -10.85
C VAL A 30 -12.97 0.87 -9.80
N ASP A 31 -12.88 2.16 -10.15
CA ASP A 31 -13.22 3.24 -9.22
C ASP A 31 -14.70 3.19 -8.82
N ALA A 32 -15.59 2.83 -9.73
CA ALA A 32 -17.03 2.69 -9.49
C ALA A 32 -17.42 1.37 -8.76
N GLY A 33 -16.51 0.41 -8.62
CA GLY A 33 -16.81 -0.91 -8.05
C GLY A 33 -17.48 -1.90 -9.02
N GLU A 34 -17.46 -1.60 -10.32
CA GLU A 34 -18.02 -2.43 -11.40
C GLU A 34 -17.01 -3.46 -11.92
N ALA A 35 -15.72 -3.28 -11.61
CA ALA A 35 -14.62 -4.20 -11.90
C ALA A 35 -13.68 -4.29 -10.70
N HIS A 36 -12.83 -5.33 -10.67
CA HIS A 36 -11.93 -5.57 -9.56
C HIS A 36 -10.46 -5.39 -9.95
N PRO A 37 -9.66 -4.64 -9.16
CA PRO A 37 -8.24 -4.43 -9.45
C PRO A 37 -7.42 -5.73 -9.44
N ARG A 38 -7.86 -6.78 -8.74
CA ARG A 38 -7.17 -8.08 -8.70
C ARG A 38 -7.08 -8.79 -10.06
N GLU A 39 -7.90 -8.40 -11.03
CA GLU A 39 -7.94 -9.03 -12.35
C GLU A 39 -6.62 -8.92 -13.14
N VAL A 40 -5.75 -7.94 -12.80
CA VAL A 40 -4.43 -7.78 -13.41
C VAL A 40 -3.33 -8.57 -12.70
N PHE A 41 -3.57 -9.10 -11.49
CA PHE A 41 -2.52 -9.76 -10.68
C PHE A 41 -1.95 -11.02 -11.36
N PRO A 42 -2.75 -11.94 -11.94
CA PRO A 42 -2.20 -13.08 -12.66
C PRO A 42 -1.30 -12.69 -13.84
N GLY A 43 -1.66 -11.61 -14.56
CA GLY A 43 -0.82 -11.08 -15.65
C GLY A 43 0.51 -10.51 -15.14
N LEU A 44 0.49 -9.79 -14.01
CA LEU A 44 1.72 -9.32 -13.36
C LEU A 44 2.58 -10.49 -12.85
N ALA A 45 1.96 -11.52 -12.29
CA ALA A 45 2.65 -12.74 -11.87
C ALA A 45 3.32 -13.45 -13.04
N ALA A 46 2.60 -13.64 -14.14
CA ALA A 46 3.13 -14.25 -15.36
C ALA A 46 4.30 -13.47 -15.97
N ALA A 47 4.30 -12.14 -15.81
CA ALA A 47 5.39 -11.26 -16.22
C ALA A 47 6.55 -11.18 -15.19
N GLY A 48 6.47 -11.87 -14.03
CA GLY A 48 7.47 -11.82 -12.97
C GLY A 48 7.56 -10.46 -12.27
N LEU A 49 6.42 -9.74 -12.14
CA LEU A 49 6.34 -8.38 -11.62
C LEU A 49 5.57 -8.24 -10.31
N ILE A 50 5.11 -9.36 -9.71
CA ILE A 50 4.22 -9.32 -8.56
C ILE A 50 4.98 -9.32 -7.21
N ASP A 51 6.21 -9.83 -7.17
CA ASP A 51 6.97 -10.08 -5.93
C ASP A 51 8.43 -9.59 -5.96
N LEU A 52 8.75 -8.70 -6.87
CA LEU A 52 10.10 -8.16 -7.04
C LEU A 52 10.67 -7.61 -5.72
N GLY A 53 11.86 -8.05 -5.35
CA GLY A 53 12.55 -7.60 -4.14
C GLY A 53 11.95 -8.09 -2.82
N ALA A 54 11.06 -9.07 -2.79
CA ALA A 54 10.55 -9.66 -1.56
C ALA A 54 11.49 -10.77 -1.03
N PRO A 55 11.80 -10.79 0.29
CA PRO A 55 11.61 -9.70 1.24
C PRO A 55 12.75 -8.66 1.19
N ALA A 56 12.47 -7.47 1.71
CA ALA A 56 13.49 -6.49 2.07
C ALA A 56 14.53 -6.21 0.97
N ASN A 57 14.07 -5.98 -0.27
CA ASN A 57 14.89 -5.67 -1.44
C ASN A 57 15.80 -6.83 -1.91
N THR A 58 15.38 -8.07 -1.73
CA THR A 58 16.13 -9.25 -2.21
C THR A 58 16.51 -9.08 -3.70
N GLY A 59 17.79 -9.32 -3.99
CA GLY A 59 18.34 -9.18 -5.35
C GLY A 59 18.34 -7.75 -5.90
N GLY A 60 18.15 -6.71 -5.07
CA GLY A 60 18.13 -5.32 -5.50
C GLY A 60 16.92 -4.95 -6.37
N GLN A 61 15.81 -5.68 -6.26
CA GLN A 61 14.66 -5.54 -7.18
C GLN A 61 13.55 -4.60 -6.68
N LEU A 62 13.67 -4.04 -5.47
CA LEU A 62 12.63 -3.17 -4.89
C LEU A 62 12.39 -1.92 -5.73
N LEU A 63 13.45 -1.36 -6.34
CA LEU A 63 13.32 -0.22 -7.25
C LEU A 63 12.40 -0.56 -8.44
N ARG A 64 12.56 -1.75 -9.02
CA ARG A 64 11.66 -2.21 -10.10
C ARG A 64 10.23 -2.42 -9.60
N GLN A 65 10.05 -2.95 -8.38
CA GLN A 65 8.71 -3.06 -7.80
C GLN A 65 8.07 -1.69 -7.59
N ALA A 66 8.82 -0.73 -7.09
CA ALA A 66 8.38 0.65 -6.91
C ALA A 66 7.89 1.24 -8.23
N ALA A 67 8.64 1.05 -9.29
CA ALA A 67 8.28 1.51 -10.62
C ALA A 67 7.06 0.78 -11.25
N VAL A 68 6.86 -0.53 -10.96
CA VAL A 68 5.62 -1.23 -11.34
C VAL A 68 4.41 -0.56 -10.66
N VAL A 69 4.50 -0.32 -9.34
CA VAL A 69 3.43 0.32 -8.57
C VAL A 69 3.15 1.73 -9.08
N GLU A 70 4.18 2.50 -9.39
CA GLU A 70 4.06 3.85 -9.96
C GLU A 70 3.36 3.82 -11.32
N ALA A 71 3.79 2.95 -12.24
CA ALA A 71 3.20 2.82 -13.58
C ALA A 71 1.71 2.45 -13.55
N LEU A 72 1.28 1.63 -12.59
CA LEU A 72 -0.13 1.34 -12.37
C LEU A 72 -0.88 2.56 -11.79
N ALA A 73 -0.27 3.27 -10.83
CA ALA A 73 -0.90 4.42 -10.18
C ALA A 73 -1.12 5.61 -11.13
N GLU A 74 -0.28 5.80 -12.13
CA GLU A 74 -0.51 6.75 -13.21
C GLU A 74 -1.85 6.52 -13.92
N ARG A 75 -2.35 5.28 -13.94
CA ARG A 75 -3.56 4.89 -14.64
C ARG A 75 -4.75 4.72 -13.70
N SER A 76 -4.50 4.07 -12.54
CA SER A 76 -5.51 3.77 -11.54
C SER A 76 -4.85 3.62 -10.16
N LEU A 77 -5.09 4.60 -9.27
CA LEU A 77 -4.64 4.48 -7.89
C LEU A 77 -5.28 3.27 -7.21
N SER A 78 -6.54 2.97 -7.53
CA SER A 78 -7.26 1.80 -7.00
C SER A 78 -6.52 0.50 -7.28
N THR A 79 -6.02 0.32 -8.51
CA THR A 79 -5.27 -0.87 -8.93
C THR A 79 -3.88 -0.92 -8.26
N ALA A 80 -3.18 0.20 -8.24
CA ALA A 80 -1.87 0.28 -7.59
C ALA A 80 -1.95 0.03 -6.08
N PHE A 81 -2.98 0.55 -5.42
CA PHE A 81 -3.21 0.35 -3.99
C PHE A 81 -3.56 -1.11 -3.67
N ALA A 82 -4.40 -1.75 -4.47
CA ALA A 82 -4.72 -3.16 -4.32
C ALA A 82 -3.48 -4.05 -4.52
N LEU A 83 -2.66 -3.76 -5.56
CA LEU A 83 -1.39 -4.44 -5.77
C LEU A 83 -0.43 -4.22 -4.60
N TRP A 84 -0.33 -2.98 -4.10
CA TRP A 84 0.51 -2.68 -2.94
C TRP A 84 0.14 -3.53 -1.72
N GLY A 85 -1.16 -3.66 -1.40
CA GLY A 85 -1.62 -4.48 -0.28
C GLY A 85 -1.29 -5.96 -0.46
N HIS A 86 -1.49 -6.48 -1.67
CA HIS A 86 -1.13 -7.85 -2.05
C HIS A 86 0.40 -8.07 -1.98
N ARG A 87 1.19 -7.18 -2.56
CA ARG A 87 2.66 -7.25 -2.53
C ARG A 87 3.21 -7.18 -1.11
N MET A 88 2.57 -6.38 -0.21
CA MET A 88 2.97 -6.36 1.19
C MET A 88 2.65 -7.66 1.91
N SER A 89 1.56 -8.35 1.55
CA SER A 89 1.29 -9.69 2.08
C SER A 89 2.36 -10.70 1.65
N ILE A 90 2.84 -10.61 0.41
CA ILE A 90 4.01 -11.36 -0.08
C ILE A 90 5.27 -11.02 0.74
N GLU A 91 5.52 -9.72 1.03
CA GLU A 91 6.65 -9.27 1.86
C GLU A 91 6.63 -9.93 3.24
N TYR A 92 5.47 -9.94 3.90
CA TYR A 92 5.32 -10.48 5.25
C TYR A 92 5.56 -11.99 5.30
N LEU A 93 5.00 -12.75 4.35
CA LEU A 93 5.22 -14.18 4.25
C LEU A 93 6.69 -14.52 3.94
N ALA A 94 7.29 -13.84 2.98
CA ALA A 94 8.69 -14.01 2.65
C ALA A 94 9.64 -13.61 3.80
N ALA A 95 9.24 -12.65 4.64
CA ALA A 95 9.99 -12.26 5.82
C ALA A 95 9.88 -13.27 6.97
N ALA A 96 8.75 -13.98 7.11
CA ALA A 96 8.56 -15.05 8.07
C ALA A 96 9.40 -16.29 7.70
N GLY A 97 9.34 -16.77 6.47
CA GLY A 97 10.26 -17.77 5.90
C GLY A 97 10.15 -19.18 6.48
N ASP A 98 9.06 -19.51 7.18
CA ASP A 98 8.77 -20.88 7.61
C ASP A 98 7.99 -21.67 6.52
N ASP A 99 7.87 -22.98 6.68
CA ASP A 99 7.23 -23.86 5.70
C ASP A 99 5.75 -23.49 5.43
N TYR A 100 5.03 -23.01 6.44
CA TYR A 100 3.64 -22.60 6.30
C TYR A 100 3.54 -21.29 5.51
N ALA A 101 4.39 -20.31 5.85
CA ALA A 101 4.49 -19.04 5.12
C ALA A 101 4.88 -19.27 3.65
N GLU A 102 5.83 -20.16 3.36
CA GLU A 102 6.23 -20.53 2.00
C GLU A 102 5.07 -21.15 1.21
N GLY A 103 4.26 -21.98 1.84
CA GLY A 103 3.06 -22.56 1.24
C GLY A 103 2.01 -21.50 0.84
N LEU A 104 1.79 -20.49 1.68
CA LEU A 104 0.93 -19.34 1.37
C LEU A 104 1.55 -18.42 0.32
N LEU A 105 2.85 -18.16 0.44
CA LEU A 105 3.62 -17.32 -0.49
C LEU A 105 3.53 -17.85 -1.93
N ALA A 106 3.66 -19.18 -2.11
CA ALA A 106 3.49 -19.81 -3.41
C ALA A 106 2.10 -19.54 -4.03
N GLN A 107 1.03 -19.50 -3.20
CA GLN A 107 -0.32 -19.18 -3.67
C GLN A 107 -0.45 -17.69 -4.05
N LEU A 108 0.07 -16.77 -3.23
CA LEU A 108 0.00 -15.34 -3.53
C LEU A 108 0.80 -14.97 -4.79
N ARG A 109 1.92 -15.61 -5.03
CA ARG A 109 2.78 -15.40 -6.22
C ARG A 109 2.10 -15.72 -7.54
N THR A 110 1.02 -16.52 -7.55
CA THR A 110 0.24 -16.74 -8.77
C THR A 110 -0.60 -15.52 -9.17
N GLY A 111 -0.86 -14.61 -8.22
CA GLY A 111 -1.80 -13.50 -8.40
C GLY A 111 -3.28 -13.92 -8.38
N GLU A 112 -3.58 -15.21 -8.28
CA GLU A 112 -4.95 -15.73 -8.21
C GLU A 112 -5.55 -15.58 -6.81
N VAL A 113 -4.74 -15.86 -5.77
CA VAL A 113 -5.13 -15.73 -4.37
C VAL A 113 -4.69 -14.35 -3.87
N PRO A 114 -5.61 -13.46 -3.50
CA PRO A 114 -5.24 -12.13 -3.03
C PRO A 114 -4.71 -12.15 -1.59
N GLY A 115 -3.73 -11.27 -1.34
CA GLY A 115 -3.23 -10.98 0.00
C GLY A 115 -3.87 -9.72 0.57
N VAL A 116 -4.21 -9.78 1.85
CA VAL A 116 -4.75 -8.66 2.65
C VAL A 116 -3.73 -8.22 3.67
N SER A 117 -3.28 -6.98 3.59
CA SER A 117 -2.44 -6.36 4.61
C SER A 117 -3.29 -5.79 5.74
N GLY A 118 -3.60 -6.61 6.75
CA GLY A 118 -4.32 -6.23 7.97
C GLY A 118 -3.43 -5.58 9.04
N MET A 119 -2.40 -4.84 8.64
CA MET A 119 -1.31 -4.39 9.51
C MET A 119 -1.43 -2.95 10.02
N ALA A 120 -2.58 -2.29 9.82
CA ALA A 120 -2.74 -0.87 10.20
C ALA A 120 -2.53 -0.63 11.70
N SER A 121 -3.12 -1.45 12.57
CA SER A 121 -2.92 -1.37 14.03
C SER A 121 -1.51 -1.79 14.44
N ALA A 122 -0.90 -2.75 13.74
CA ALA A 122 0.49 -3.15 13.99
C ALA A 122 1.46 -1.98 13.78
N PHE A 123 1.33 -1.24 12.67
CA PHE A 123 2.17 -0.05 12.40
C PHE A 123 1.94 1.06 13.42
N LYS A 124 0.69 1.26 13.88
CA LYS A 124 0.40 2.21 14.97
C LYS A 124 1.04 1.78 16.28
N THR A 125 0.90 0.50 16.64
CA THR A 125 1.48 -0.07 17.87
C THR A 125 3.00 0.02 17.85
N TYR A 126 3.64 -0.37 16.74
CA TYR A 126 5.09 -0.25 16.54
C TYR A 126 5.59 1.20 16.64
N ALA A 127 4.78 2.17 16.22
CA ALA A 127 5.07 3.60 16.39
C ALA A 127 4.83 4.12 17.82
N GLY A 128 4.22 3.34 18.69
CA GLY A 128 3.78 3.78 20.02
C GLY A 128 2.60 4.75 19.97
N ALA A 129 1.74 4.63 18.94
CA ALA A 129 0.60 5.51 18.68
C ALA A 129 -0.76 4.79 18.81
N GLY A 130 -0.79 3.52 19.25
CA GLY A 130 -2.02 2.76 19.35
C GLY A 130 -1.81 1.37 19.97
N SER A 131 -2.80 0.50 19.79
CA SER A 131 -2.82 -0.88 20.24
C SER A 131 -3.26 -1.80 19.10
N LEU A 132 -2.99 -3.09 19.21
CA LEU A 132 -3.48 -4.11 18.26
C LEU A 132 -4.98 -4.30 18.41
N ASP A 133 -5.64 -4.63 17.31
CA ASP A 133 -7.10 -4.80 17.22
C ASP A 133 -7.52 -6.27 17.39
N LEU A 134 -6.58 -7.20 17.29
CA LEU A 134 -6.82 -8.65 17.42
C LEU A 134 -6.14 -9.21 18.66
N THR A 135 -6.72 -10.27 19.20
CA THR A 135 -6.18 -11.03 20.34
C THR A 135 -6.25 -12.53 20.06
N VAL A 136 -5.21 -13.24 20.48
CA VAL A 136 -5.17 -14.70 20.55
C VAL A 136 -5.34 -15.10 22.00
N ASP A 137 -6.29 -15.98 22.27
CA ASP A 137 -6.57 -16.52 23.60
C ASP A 137 -6.53 -18.05 23.57
N ARG A 138 -6.42 -18.68 24.77
CA ARG A 138 -6.52 -20.13 24.91
C ARG A 138 -7.97 -20.54 25.02
N ALA A 139 -8.39 -21.52 24.20
CA ALA A 139 -9.68 -22.18 24.34
C ALA A 139 -9.68 -23.18 25.53
N GLU A 140 -10.86 -23.60 25.94
CA GLU A 140 -11.02 -24.58 27.06
C GLU A 140 -10.29 -25.90 26.81
N ASP A 141 -10.13 -26.30 25.56
CA ASP A 141 -9.41 -27.53 25.16
C ASP A 141 -7.89 -27.31 25.02
N GLY A 142 -7.38 -26.11 25.34
CA GLY A 142 -5.98 -25.73 25.26
C GLY A 142 -5.52 -25.26 23.87
N GLY A 143 -6.39 -25.27 22.84
CA GLY A 143 -6.10 -24.72 21.53
C GLY A 143 -6.07 -23.20 21.54
N LEU A 144 -5.68 -22.59 20.41
CA LEU A 144 -5.64 -21.13 20.24
C LEU A 144 -6.87 -20.66 19.46
N THR A 145 -7.39 -19.50 19.85
CA THR A 145 -8.49 -18.83 19.15
C THR A 145 -8.16 -17.37 18.92
N LEU A 146 -8.50 -16.85 17.73
CA LEU A 146 -8.33 -15.46 17.34
C LEU A 146 -9.66 -14.73 17.43
N SER A 147 -9.66 -13.54 18.05
CA SER A 147 -10.84 -12.67 18.15
C SER A 147 -10.48 -11.20 18.04
N GLY A 148 -11.47 -10.36 17.67
CA GLY A 148 -11.33 -8.92 17.51
C GLY A 148 -11.86 -8.44 16.16
N GLY A 149 -11.20 -7.49 15.52
CA GLY A 149 -11.60 -7.05 14.19
C GLY A 149 -10.60 -6.12 13.54
N LEU A 150 -10.69 -6.01 12.23
CA LEU A 150 -9.96 -5.03 11.44
C LEU A 150 -10.94 -3.94 11.02
N PRO A 151 -10.84 -2.70 11.55
CA PRO A 151 -11.77 -1.62 11.19
C PRO A 151 -11.76 -1.28 9.70
N TRP A 152 -10.59 -1.45 9.05
CA TRP A 152 -10.36 -1.23 7.63
C TRP A 152 -9.34 -2.23 7.10
N ALA A 153 -9.73 -2.95 6.06
CA ALA A 153 -8.84 -3.75 5.24
C ALA A 153 -9.32 -3.72 3.79
N SER A 154 -8.44 -4.01 2.85
CA SER A 154 -8.70 -4.02 1.40
C SER A 154 -8.33 -5.38 0.81
N ASN A 155 -8.75 -5.64 -0.43
CA ASN A 155 -8.61 -6.95 -1.06
C ASN A 155 -9.43 -8.05 -0.35
N LEU A 156 -10.56 -7.68 0.26
CA LEU A 156 -11.40 -8.59 1.05
C LEU A 156 -12.25 -9.50 0.13
N TYR A 157 -11.59 -10.32 -0.66
CA TYR A 157 -12.20 -11.37 -1.46
C TYR A 157 -12.26 -12.67 -0.66
N THR A 158 -13.27 -13.50 -0.87
CA THR A 158 -13.58 -14.70 -0.05
C THR A 158 -12.41 -15.69 0.06
N ASP A 159 -11.54 -15.74 -0.96
CA ASP A 159 -10.37 -16.62 -1.05
C ASP A 159 -9.08 -15.99 -0.49
N ALA A 160 -9.15 -14.76 0.01
CA ALA A 160 -7.96 -14.01 0.42
C ALA A 160 -7.30 -14.55 1.70
N VAL A 161 -5.97 -14.38 1.74
CA VAL A 161 -5.13 -14.61 2.94
C VAL A 161 -4.90 -13.28 3.64
N VAL A 162 -5.21 -13.22 4.92
CA VAL A 162 -5.02 -12.02 5.78
C VAL A 162 -3.74 -12.17 6.59
N LEU A 163 -2.85 -11.20 6.49
CA LEU A 163 -1.67 -11.05 7.35
C LEU A 163 -1.95 -9.93 8.34
N SER A 164 -1.84 -10.23 9.64
CA SER A 164 -2.12 -9.25 10.69
C SER A 164 -1.26 -9.50 11.93
N ALA A 165 -1.41 -8.62 12.93
CA ALA A 165 -0.80 -8.79 14.24
C ALA A 165 -1.89 -8.88 15.32
N ALA A 166 -1.63 -9.66 16.35
CA ALA A 166 -2.50 -9.83 17.50
C ALA A 166 -1.71 -9.83 18.81
N TYR A 167 -2.37 -9.48 19.91
CA TYR A 167 -1.83 -9.83 21.22
C TYR A 167 -1.90 -11.34 21.42
N GLY A 168 -0.85 -11.94 21.96
CA GLY A 168 -0.81 -13.35 22.37
C GLY A 168 -1.71 -13.66 23.58
N PRO A 169 -1.74 -14.92 24.08
CA PRO A 169 -2.47 -15.29 25.30
C PRO A 169 -2.12 -14.38 26.48
N ALA A 170 -3.11 -14.10 27.33
CA ALA A 170 -2.94 -13.11 28.42
C ALA A 170 -1.89 -13.52 29.47
N ASP A 171 -1.59 -14.82 29.58
CA ASP A 171 -0.57 -15.40 30.45
C ASP A 171 0.83 -15.45 29.81
N GLU A 172 0.95 -15.11 28.53
CA GLU A 172 2.22 -15.06 27.82
C GLU A 172 2.76 -13.65 27.73
N LEU A 173 3.80 -13.35 28.52
CA LEU A 173 4.41 -12.04 28.59
C LEU A 173 5.77 -12.03 27.88
N ASP A 174 6.13 -10.87 27.34
CA ASP A 174 7.45 -10.61 26.80
C ASP A 174 8.48 -10.30 27.93
N ALA A 175 9.72 -10.00 27.55
CA ALA A 175 10.78 -9.69 28.50
C ALA A 175 10.53 -8.40 29.30
N ALA A 176 9.65 -7.51 28.83
CA ALA A 176 9.25 -6.29 29.53
C ALA A 176 8.05 -6.51 30.48
N GLY A 177 7.48 -7.70 30.49
CA GLY A 177 6.28 -8.04 31.27
C GLY A 177 4.99 -7.55 30.60
N GLU A 178 5.03 -7.20 29.32
CA GLU A 178 3.87 -6.86 28.53
C GLU A 178 3.36 -8.10 27.76
N ARG A 179 2.08 -8.09 27.39
CA ARG A 179 1.49 -9.15 26.57
C ARG A 179 2.24 -9.29 25.25
N LYS A 180 2.65 -10.51 24.89
CA LYS A 180 3.33 -10.79 23.63
C LYS A 180 2.53 -10.24 22.45
N LYS A 181 3.24 -9.85 21.39
CA LYS A 181 2.66 -9.43 20.11
C LYS A 181 3.08 -10.45 19.05
N LEU A 182 2.11 -10.97 18.33
CA LEU A 182 2.28 -12.04 17.35
C LEU A 182 2.01 -11.51 15.96
N ILE A 183 2.73 -12.01 14.96
CA ILE A 183 2.37 -11.86 13.55
C ILE A 183 1.76 -13.18 13.10
N LEU A 184 0.62 -13.12 12.42
CA LEU A 184 -0.13 -14.31 12.05
C LEU A 184 -0.82 -14.19 10.69
N ALA A 185 -1.22 -15.33 10.15
CA ALA A 185 -2.00 -15.44 8.93
C ALA A 185 -3.28 -16.25 9.16
N PHE A 186 -4.39 -15.82 8.57
CA PHE A 186 -5.65 -16.54 8.53
C PHE A 186 -6.36 -16.29 7.20
N ARG A 187 -7.45 -17.03 6.92
CA ARG A 187 -8.22 -16.84 5.68
C ARG A 187 -9.54 -16.14 5.96
N LEU A 188 -10.01 -15.37 5.00
CA LEU A 188 -11.37 -14.80 5.09
C LEU A 188 -12.47 -15.86 5.05
N SER A 189 -12.15 -17.05 4.54
CA SER A 189 -13.08 -18.21 4.55
C SER A 189 -13.09 -19.02 5.85
N ASP A 190 -12.25 -18.67 6.84
CA ASP A 190 -12.20 -19.40 8.09
C ASP A 190 -13.51 -19.19 8.90
N GLU A 191 -13.98 -20.24 9.56
CA GLU A 191 -15.17 -20.17 10.41
C GLU A 191 -14.95 -19.15 11.54
N GLY A 192 -15.88 -18.22 11.71
CA GLY A 192 -15.77 -17.12 12.67
C GLY A 192 -15.24 -15.82 12.07
N VAL A 193 -14.92 -15.78 10.77
CA VAL A 193 -14.58 -14.53 10.04
C VAL A 193 -15.81 -13.99 9.34
N GLU A 194 -16.13 -12.74 9.57
CA GLU A 194 -17.23 -12.01 8.93
C GLU A 194 -16.70 -10.74 8.27
N VAL A 195 -16.85 -10.64 6.95
CA VAL A 195 -16.56 -9.42 6.18
C VAL A 195 -17.72 -8.45 6.34
N GLY A 196 -17.42 -7.21 6.66
CA GLY A 196 -18.42 -6.15 6.83
C GLY A 196 -19.19 -5.86 5.54
N ARG A 197 -20.24 -5.06 5.68
CA ARG A 197 -21.05 -4.62 4.52
C ARG A 197 -20.23 -3.76 3.58
N ASP A 198 -20.61 -3.75 2.31
CA ASP A 198 -20.08 -2.81 1.34
C ASP A 198 -20.28 -1.38 1.78
N LEU A 199 -19.24 -0.57 1.62
CA LEU A 199 -19.25 0.86 1.95
C LEU A 199 -19.37 1.66 0.67
N ASN A 200 -20.13 2.76 0.72
CA ASN A 200 -20.17 3.73 -0.37
C ASN A 200 -18.98 4.69 -0.22
N LEU A 201 -17.86 4.36 -0.83
CA LEU A 201 -16.62 5.12 -0.76
C LEU A 201 -16.62 6.27 -1.77
N LEU A 202 -15.89 7.35 -1.47
CA LEU A 202 -15.72 8.48 -2.39
C LEU A 202 -14.96 8.09 -3.66
N ALA A 203 -14.02 7.14 -3.54
CA ALA A 203 -13.20 6.56 -4.61
C ALA A 203 -12.74 5.17 -4.17
N LEU A 204 -12.03 4.44 -5.04
CA LEU A 204 -11.46 3.12 -4.74
C LEU A 204 -12.53 2.05 -4.42
N GLN A 205 -13.74 2.18 -4.92
CA GLN A 205 -14.86 1.29 -4.58
C GLN A 205 -14.56 -0.18 -4.94
N GLY A 206 -13.86 -0.45 -6.05
CA GLY A 206 -13.50 -1.81 -6.50
C GLY A 206 -12.42 -2.51 -5.68
N THR A 207 -11.80 -1.82 -4.70
CA THR A 207 -10.73 -2.42 -3.87
C THR A 207 -11.23 -3.39 -2.81
N ALA A 208 -12.54 -3.66 -2.76
CA ALA A 208 -13.18 -4.51 -1.76
C ALA A 208 -12.74 -4.14 -0.34
N SER A 209 -12.90 -2.85 0.01
CA SER A 209 -12.45 -2.29 1.29
C SER A 209 -13.61 -2.13 2.26
N THR A 210 -13.53 -2.81 3.42
CA THR A 210 -14.47 -2.66 4.53
C THR A 210 -13.84 -3.16 5.83
N SER A 211 -14.64 -3.41 6.86
CA SER A 211 -14.20 -4.03 8.12
C SER A 211 -14.21 -5.56 8.04
N VAL A 212 -13.45 -6.20 8.93
CA VAL A 212 -13.49 -7.63 9.17
C VAL A 212 -13.71 -7.86 10.66
N LYS A 213 -14.72 -8.69 11.02
CA LYS A 213 -14.94 -9.18 12.38
C LYS A 213 -14.37 -10.59 12.47
N VAL A 214 -13.74 -10.90 13.58
CA VAL A 214 -13.12 -12.20 13.86
C VAL A 214 -13.62 -12.66 15.23
N GLU A 215 -14.28 -13.82 15.29
CA GLU A 215 -14.90 -14.36 16.51
C GLU A 215 -14.51 -15.81 16.71
N GLY A 216 -13.56 -16.07 17.62
CA GLY A 216 -13.21 -17.43 18.03
C GLY A 216 -12.63 -18.29 16.91
N VAL A 217 -11.98 -17.70 15.91
CA VAL A 217 -11.33 -18.43 14.81
C VAL A 217 -10.25 -19.34 15.38
N ARG A 218 -10.36 -20.65 15.12
CA ARG A 218 -9.35 -21.63 15.57
C ARG A 218 -8.06 -21.41 14.81
N LEU A 219 -6.96 -21.30 15.56
CA LEU A 219 -5.63 -21.19 15.00
C LEU A 219 -4.80 -22.44 15.24
N GLU A 220 -4.15 -22.91 14.21
CA GLU A 220 -3.05 -23.85 14.31
C GLU A 220 -1.75 -23.09 14.64
N SER A 221 -0.83 -23.72 15.38
CA SER A 221 0.41 -23.08 15.80
C SER A 221 1.24 -22.52 14.63
N GLN A 222 1.21 -23.18 13.48
CA GLN A 222 1.90 -22.74 12.25
C GLN A 222 1.33 -21.45 11.64
N GLN A 223 0.12 -21.03 12.01
CA GLN A 223 -0.47 -19.77 11.57
C GLN A 223 0.12 -18.56 12.31
N ILE A 224 0.85 -18.79 13.40
CA ILE A 224 1.67 -17.78 14.08
C ILE A 224 3.03 -17.76 13.38
N LEU A 225 3.25 -16.75 12.55
CA LEU A 225 4.43 -16.63 11.71
C LEU A 225 5.67 -16.21 12.51
N THR A 226 5.51 -15.37 13.53
CA THR A 226 6.59 -14.98 14.44
C THR A 226 6.05 -14.34 15.72
N GLU A 227 6.81 -14.49 16.81
CA GLU A 227 6.62 -13.79 18.09
C GLU A 227 7.53 -12.57 18.22
N ASP A 228 8.47 -12.38 17.30
CA ASP A 228 9.39 -11.21 17.30
C ASP A 228 8.78 -10.06 16.50
N PHE A 229 7.79 -9.42 17.13
CA PHE A 229 7.04 -8.32 16.52
C PHE A 229 7.92 -7.13 16.15
N GLU A 230 8.84 -6.73 17.03
CA GLU A 230 9.65 -5.51 16.83
C GLU A 230 10.65 -5.67 15.67
N GLU A 231 11.33 -6.82 15.60
CA GLU A 231 12.24 -7.13 14.49
C GLU A 231 11.46 -7.22 13.17
N PHE A 232 10.35 -7.96 13.16
CA PHE A 232 9.53 -8.14 11.98
C PHE A 232 9.03 -6.80 11.42
N MET A 233 8.47 -5.95 12.29
CA MET A 233 7.98 -4.63 11.88
C MET A 233 9.10 -3.72 11.39
N GLY A 234 10.26 -3.75 12.06
CA GLY A 234 11.45 -3.00 11.65
C GLY A 234 11.94 -3.40 10.25
N ARG A 235 11.91 -4.70 9.95
CA ARG A 235 12.33 -5.27 8.66
C ARG A 235 11.38 -4.94 7.51
N CYS A 236 10.06 -5.00 7.74
CA CYS A 236 9.06 -4.79 6.68
C CYS A 236 8.72 -3.32 6.42
N ARG A 237 8.87 -2.45 7.42
CA ARG A 237 8.41 -1.06 7.34
C ARG A 237 9.07 -0.21 6.25
N PRO A 238 10.36 -0.31 5.95
CA PRO A 238 10.98 0.47 4.87
C PRO A 238 10.35 0.14 3.51
N THR A 239 10.23 -1.14 3.16
CA THR A 239 9.55 -1.60 1.94
C THR A 239 8.11 -1.09 1.87
N PHE A 240 7.37 -1.20 2.97
CA PHE A 240 6.00 -0.73 3.10
C PHE A 240 5.86 0.75 2.71
N ALA A 241 6.69 1.63 3.28
CA ALA A 241 6.59 3.07 3.05
C ALA A 241 7.15 3.48 1.68
N VAL A 242 8.19 2.82 1.18
CA VAL A 242 8.73 3.03 -0.19
C VAL A 242 7.65 2.73 -1.23
N LEU A 243 7.00 1.58 -1.16
CA LEU A 243 5.95 1.21 -2.11
C LEU A 243 4.68 2.07 -1.97
N GLN A 244 4.40 2.60 -0.76
CA GLN A 244 3.35 3.62 -0.59
C GLN A 244 3.71 4.95 -1.26
N SER A 245 4.95 5.38 -1.17
CA SER A 245 5.42 6.58 -1.85
C SER A 245 5.30 6.42 -3.37
N SER A 246 5.54 5.22 -3.90
CA SER A 246 5.44 4.93 -5.34
C SER A 246 4.03 5.17 -5.89
N PHE A 247 2.97 4.66 -5.24
CA PHE A 247 1.62 4.92 -5.78
C PHE A 247 1.20 6.39 -5.63
N CYS A 248 1.69 7.09 -4.60
CA CYS A 248 1.46 8.52 -4.49
C CYS A 248 2.11 9.31 -5.64
N LEU A 249 3.38 8.99 -5.93
CA LEU A 249 4.14 9.69 -6.97
C LEU A 249 3.64 9.33 -8.39
N GLY A 250 3.15 8.12 -8.61
CA GLY A 250 2.52 7.74 -9.88
C GLY A 250 1.25 8.54 -10.17
N LEU A 251 0.35 8.67 -9.20
CA LEU A 251 -0.82 9.54 -9.34
C LEU A 251 -0.40 11.01 -9.54
N ALA A 252 0.60 11.48 -8.79
CA ALA A 252 1.15 12.83 -8.90
C ALA A 252 1.73 13.11 -10.30
N ALA A 253 2.50 12.16 -10.85
CA ALA A 253 3.13 12.27 -12.16
C ALA A 253 2.10 12.37 -13.29
N GLU A 254 1.07 11.55 -13.27
CA GLU A 254 0.00 11.63 -14.27
C GLU A 254 -0.79 12.94 -14.15
N SER A 255 -1.12 13.37 -12.94
CA SER A 255 -1.80 14.65 -12.72
C SER A 255 -0.95 15.84 -13.17
N PHE A 256 0.38 15.81 -12.94
CA PHE A 256 1.32 16.80 -13.44
C PHE A 256 1.34 16.85 -14.98
N ARG A 257 1.42 15.67 -15.62
CA ARG A 257 1.40 15.56 -17.08
C ARG A 257 0.12 16.13 -17.69
N GLN A 258 -1.03 15.86 -17.08
CA GLN A 258 -2.33 16.37 -17.54
C GLN A 258 -2.48 17.87 -17.29
N ALA A 259 -2.04 18.37 -16.12
CA ALA A 259 -2.01 19.81 -15.84
C ALA A 259 -1.18 20.56 -16.86
N ARG A 260 0.01 20.03 -17.21
CA ARG A 260 0.90 20.62 -18.25
C ARG A 260 0.19 20.76 -19.58
N ALA A 261 -0.57 19.76 -20.02
CA ALA A 261 -1.29 19.81 -21.29
C ALA A 261 -2.36 20.90 -21.32
N ASN A 262 -2.86 21.30 -20.17
CA ASN A 262 -3.91 22.30 -20.00
C ASN A 262 -3.40 23.71 -19.64
N LEU A 263 -2.09 23.92 -19.46
CA LEU A 263 -1.53 25.21 -19.05
C LEU A 263 -1.70 26.34 -20.08
N PRO A 264 -1.62 26.12 -21.42
CA PRO A 264 -1.65 27.22 -22.38
C PRO A 264 -2.90 28.11 -22.26
N GLY A 265 -2.70 29.43 -22.48
CA GLY A 265 -3.77 30.40 -22.48
C GLY A 265 -4.06 30.97 -21.09
N LEU A 266 -5.34 30.95 -20.64
CA LEU A 266 -5.74 31.53 -19.36
C LEU A 266 -5.07 30.85 -18.17
N ASN A 267 -4.75 29.55 -18.28
CA ASN A 267 -4.15 28.77 -17.20
C ASN A 267 -2.66 29.06 -16.97
N GLU A 268 -2.02 29.87 -17.79
CA GLU A 268 -0.63 30.36 -17.58
C GLU A 268 -0.45 31.06 -16.22
N VAL A 269 -1.54 31.51 -15.62
CA VAL A 269 -1.54 32.07 -14.25
C VAL A 269 -1.11 31.06 -13.18
N PHE A 270 -1.14 29.75 -13.48
CA PHE A 270 -0.69 28.67 -12.59
C PHE A 270 0.76 28.22 -12.88
N LEU A 271 1.49 28.91 -13.76
CA LEU A 271 2.81 28.45 -14.19
C LEU A 271 3.80 28.34 -13.02
N GLU A 272 3.81 29.31 -12.11
CA GLU A 272 4.69 29.30 -10.93
C GLU A 272 4.40 28.11 -10.01
N ASP A 273 3.12 27.86 -9.68
CA ASP A 273 2.70 26.70 -8.88
C ASP A 273 3.06 25.37 -9.57
N PHE A 274 2.88 25.33 -10.90
CA PHE A 274 3.19 24.16 -11.72
C PHE A 274 4.69 23.85 -11.73
N GLU A 275 5.55 24.84 -11.95
CA GLU A 275 7.00 24.68 -11.95
C GLU A 275 7.51 24.22 -10.58
N GLN A 276 7.05 24.87 -9.50
CA GLN A 276 7.42 24.49 -8.13
C GLN A 276 7.02 23.03 -7.80
N LEU A 277 5.77 22.65 -8.09
CA LEU A 277 5.31 21.27 -7.85
C LEU A 277 6.03 20.25 -8.73
N GLY A 278 6.44 20.65 -9.94
CA GLY A 278 7.25 19.82 -10.84
C GLY A 278 8.66 19.56 -10.30
N ASP A 279 9.31 20.58 -9.77
CA ASP A 279 10.63 20.47 -9.14
C ASP A 279 10.55 19.59 -7.89
N ASP A 280 9.55 19.80 -7.03
CA ASP A 280 9.33 18.98 -5.82
C ASP A 280 9.04 17.51 -6.17
N LEU A 281 8.27 17.27 -7.25
CA LEU A 281 8.00 15.90 -7.75
C LEU A 281 9.28 15.22 -8.24
N GLY A 282 10.14 15.94 -8.97
CA GLY A 282 11.45 15.45 -9.42
C GLY A 282 12.32 15.01 -8.25
N VAL A 283 12.46 15.86 -7.24
CA VAL A 283 13.24 15.56 -6.02
C VAL A 283 12.66 14.35 -5.30
N ALA A 284 11.33 14.24 -5.15
CA ALA A 284 10.70 13.11 -4.47
C ALA A 284 10.91 11.79 -5.24
N LYS A 285 10.89 11.80 -6.57
CA LYS A 285 11.19 10.61 -7.40
C LYS A 285 12.64 10.16 -7.27
N GLU A 286 13.59 11.07 -7.28
CA GLU A 286 15.00 10.77 -7.05
C GLU A 286 15.22 10.15 -5.66
N GLN A 287 14.59 10.69 -4.61
CA GLN A 287 14.65 10.15 -3.26
C GLN A 287 14.02 8.76 -3.18
N LEU A 288 12.88 8.55 -3.85
CA LEU A 288 12.24 7.24 -3.92
C LEU A 288 13.17 6.19 -4.53
N ALA A 289 13.81 6.52 -5.64
CA ALA A 289 14.73 5.62 -6.34
C ALA A 289 15.96 5.29 -5.47
N ASP A 290 16.55 6.31 -4.82
CA ASP A 290 17.67 6.13 -3.90
C ASP A 290 17.28 5.24 -2.72
N PHE A 291 16.15 5.51 -2.06
CA PHE A 291 15.71 4.72 -0.90
C PHE A 291 15.36 3.28 -1.28
N ALA A 292 14.65 3.09 -2.39
CA ALA A 292 14.32 1.75 -2.88
C ALA A 292 15.58 0.90 -3.16
N ALA A 293 16.62 1.51 -3.71
CA ALA A 293 17.89 0.85 -3.96
C ALA A 293 18.65 0.49 -2.67
N ARG A 294 18.51 1.30 -1.60
CA ARG A 294 19.26 1.15 -0.34
C ARG A 294 18.57 0.33 0.74
N VAL A 295 17.26 0.04 0.61
CA VAL A 295 16.55 -0.81 1.60
C VAL A 295 17.31 -2.12 1.79
N ALA A 296 17.58 -2.48 3.05
CA ALA A 296 18.34 -3.64 3.48
C ALA A 296 19.79 -3.75 2.93
N GLY A 297 20.33 -2.67 2.36
CA GLY A 297 21.74 -2.58 1.95
C GLY A 297 22.67 -2.19 3.10
N GLU A 298 23.94 -1.91 2.78
CA GLU A 298 24.96 -1.50 3.77
C GLU A 298 24.62 -0.17 4.46
N ASN A 299 23.96 0.76 3.73
CA ASN A 299 23.54 2.08 4.22
C ASN A 299 22.04 2.26 3.99
N PRO A 300 21.18 1.57 4.75
CA PRO A 300 19.73 1.68 4.55
C PRO A 300 19.27 3.12 4.85
N PRO A 301 18.18 3.57 4.21
CA PRO A 301 17.62 4.88 4.54
C PRO A 301 17.14 4.87 6.00
N GLU A 302 17.32 5.98 6.70
CA GLU A 302 16.81 6.14 8.05
C GLU A 302 15.27 6.11 8.06
N ARG A 303 14.71 5.57 9.14
CA ARG A 303 13.23 5.55 9.33
C ARG A 303 12.61 6.92 9.09
N ARG A 304 13.24 7.98 9.63
CA ARG A 304 12.76 9.36 9.49
C ARG A 304 12.72 9.83 8.04
N GLU A 305 13.73 9.49 7.25
CA GLU A 305 13.82 9.86 5.83
C GLU A 305 12.69 9.21 5.03
N VAL A 306 12.47 7.91 5.22
CA VAL A 306 11.41 7.17 4.52
C VAL A 306 10.01 7.69 4.89
N LEU A 307 9.78 8.03 6.16
CA LEU A 307 8.50 8.61 6.59
C LEU A 307 8.29 10.04 6.04
N ALA A 308 9.37 10.84 5.95
CA ALA A 308 9.32 12.16 5.35
C ALA A 308 8.98 12.08 3.86
N LEU A 309 9.61 11.17 3.11
CA LEU A 309 9.29 10.91 1.72
C LEU A 309 7.82 10.48 1.56
N ARG A 310 7.32 9.55 2.41
CA ARG A 310 5.91 9.12 2.34
C ARG A 310 4.94 10.27 2.59
N LEU A 311 5.25 11.15 3.54
CA LEU A 311 4.45 12.35 3.82
C LEU A 311 4.45 13.30 2.62
N GLU A 312 5.62 13.61 2.07
CA GLU A 312 5.76 14.55 0.94
C GLU A 312 5.12 14.00 -0.33
N SER A 313 5.33 12.71 -0.65
CA SER A 313 4.67 12.05 -1.79
C SER A 313 3.14 12.15 -1.71
N GLY A 314 2.57 12.00 -0.51
CA GLY A 314 1.12 12.17 -0.30
C GLY A 314 0.65 13.61 -0.51
N ARG A 315 1.41 14.60 -0.05
CA ARG A 315 1.11 16.02 -0.26
C ARG A 315 1.18 16.40 -1.74
N LEU A 316 2.18 15.93 -2.45
CA LEU A 316 2.34 16.14 -3.89
C LEU A 316 1.19 15.53 -4.68
N ALA A 317 0.77 14.31 -4.36
CA ALA A 317 -0.37 13.67 -5.00
C ALA A 317 -1.65 14.50 -4.89
N VAL A 318 -1.96 15.01 -3.69
CA VAL A 318 -3.14 15.87 -3.47
C VAL A 318 -3.01 17.21 -4.18
N ALA A 319 -1.83 17.85 -4.11
CA ALA A 319 -1.59 19.15 -4.70
C ALA A 319 -1.69 19.09 -6.23
N LEU A 320 -1.03 18.12 -6.86
CA LEU A 320 -1.03 17.95 -8.31
C LEU A 320 -2.38 17.50 -8.86
N ALA A 321 -3.10 16.62 -8.20
CA ALA A 321 -4.48 16.26 -8.58
C ALA A 321 -5.42 17.49 -8.48
N THR A 322 -5.22 18.35 -7.48
CA THR A 322 -5.94 19.63 -7.35
C THR A 322 -5.60 20.58 -8.49
N LEU A 323 -4.32 20.70 -8.86
CA LEU A 323 -3.88 21.54 -9.96
C LEU A 323 -4.43 21.05 -11.30
N GLU A 324 -4.46 19.72 -11.51
CA GLU A 324 -5.06 19.11 -12.70
C GLU A 324 -6.54 19.51 -12.86
N VAL A 325 -7.34 19.41 -11.79
CA VAL A 325 -8.75 19.83 -11.84
C VAL A 325 -8.90 21.31 -12.14
N LYS A 326 -8.07 22.17 -11.54
CA LYS A 326 -8.07 23.63 -11.81
C LYS A 326 -7.79 23.92 -13.28
N THR A 327 -6.77 23.29 -13.85
CA THR A 327 -6.36 23.50 -15.24
C THR A 327 -7.31 22.85 -16.25
N ALA A 328 -7.97 21.74 -15.89
CA ALA A 328 -9.03 21.12 -16.69
C ALA A 328 -10.34 21.94 -16.71
N GLY A 329 -10.51 22.85 -15.74
CA GLY A 329 -11.71 23.69 -15.61
C GLY A 329 -12.97 22.85 -15.43
N GLY A 330 -14.07 23.28 -16.04
CA GLY A 330 -15.37 22.59 -15.90
C GLY A 330 -15.34 21.11 -16.27
N LYS A 331 -14.49 20.68 -17.17
CA LYS A 331 -14.31 19.27 -17.52
C LYS A 331 -13.78 18.44 -16.34
N GLY A 332 -12.90 19.02 -15.52
CA GLY A 332 -12.35 18.40 -14.31
C GLY A 332 -13.38 18.22 -13.20
N PHE A 333 -14.53 18.89 -13.27
CA PHE A 333 -15.62 18.79 -12.30
C PHE A 333 -16.71 17.77 -12.68
N ILE A 334 -16.60 17.17 -13.85
CA ILE A 334 -17.51 16.10 -14.30
C ILE A 334 -17.14 14.82 -13.56
N ALA A 335 -18.09 14.20 -12.85
CA ALA A 335 -17.88 13.05 -11.98
C ALA A 335 -17.14 11.87 -12.65
N ASP A 336 -17.48 11.58 -13.93
CA ASP A 336 -16.92 10.45 -14.68
C ASP A 336 -15.62 10.83 -15.43
N SER A 337 -15.11 12.05 -15.26
CA SER A 337 -13.86 12.45 -15.91
C SER A 337 -12.63 11.89 -15.19
N ALA A 338 -11.59 11.61 -15.96
CA ALA A 338 -10.33 11.11 -15.39
C ALA A 338 -9.67 12.10 -14.39
N PRO A 339 -9.67 13.44 -14.63
CA PRO A 339 -9.21 14.40 -13.63
C PRO A 339 -10.00 14.35 -12.32
N ASN A 340 -11.33 14.22 -12.39
CA ASN A 340 -12.18 14.11 -11.21
C ASN A 340 -11.90 12.81 -10.45
N ARG A 341 -11.75 11.68 -11.16
CA ARG A 341 -11.37 10.41 -10.54
C ARG A 341 -10.05 10.54 -9.78
N ARG A 342 -8.96 11.02 -10.41
CA ARG A 342 -7.66 11.18 -9.74
C ARG A 342 -7.73 12.13 -8.54
N PHE A 343 -8.52 13.19 -8.63
CA PHE A 343 -8.76 14.07 -7.50
C PHE A 343 -9.44 13.35 -6.33
N ARG A 344 -10.49 12.56 -6.58
CA ARG A 344 -11.17 11.77 -5.54
C ARG A 344 -10.24 10.71 -4.97
N GLU A 345 -9.52 9.97 -5.81
CA GLU A 345 -8.50 8.99 -5.42
C GLU A 345 -7.42 9.64 -4.54
N ALA A 346 -6.93 10.83 -4.88
CA ALA A 346 -5.92 11.56 -4.11
C ALA A 346 -6.39 11.88 -2.68
N THR A 347 -7.68 12.14 -2.46
CA THR A 347 -8.22 12.44 -1.12
C THR A 347 -8.14 11.27 -0.15
N PHE A 348 -7.98 10.05 -0.63
CA PHE A 348 -7.76 8.85 0.18
C PHE A 348 -6.36 8.84 0.82
N ILE A 349 -5.35 9.35 0.14
CA ILE A 349 -3.94 9.25 0.55
C ILE A 349 -3.66 9.80 1.97
N PRO A 350 -4.19 10.98 2.38
CA PRO A 350 -3.97 11.52 3.72
C PRO A 350 -4.58 10.69 4.86
N VAL A 351 -5.59 9.87 4.58
CA VAL A 351 -6.27 9.03 5.59
C VAL A 351 -5.81 7.59 5.58
N GLN A 352 -5.13 7.15 4.52
CA GLN A 352 -4.57 5.80 4.40
C GLN A 352 -3.45 5.57 5.42
N SER A 353 -3.47 4.42 6.11
CA SER A 353 -2.51 4.10 7.19
C SER A 353 -1.08 3.83 6.64
N PRO A 354 -0.02 4.44 7.23
CA PRO A 354 -0.06 5.49 8.24
C PRO A 354 -0.63 6.79 7.68
N SER A 355 -1.62 7.35 8.37
CA SER A 355 -2.25 8.61 7.94
C SER A 355 -1.28 9.80 8.01
N GLU A 356 -1.60 10.88 7.31
CA GLU A 356 -0.80 12.12 7.40
C GLU A 356 -0.64 12.57 8.86
N ALA A 357 -1.68 12.46 9.67
CA ALA A 357 -1.63 12.78 11.09
C ALA A 357 -0.62 11.89 11.85
N GLN A 358 -0.60 10.60 11.57
CA GLN A 358 0.37 9.67 12.17
C GLN A 358 1.80 9.98 11.72
N LEU A 359 2.01 10.20 10.41
CA LEU A 359 3.34 10.55 9.87
C LEU A 359 3.90 11.82 10.50
N ARG A 360 3.09 12.88 10.58
CA ARG A 360 3.48 14.14 11.23
C ARG A 360 3.80 13.96 12.71
N TRP A 361 2.98 13.16 13.40
CA TRP A 361 3.20 12.86 14.82
C TRP A 361 4.50 12.09 15.06
N GLU A 362 4.81 11.07 14.25
CA GLU A 362 6.05 10.31 14.36
C GLU A 362 7.28 11.18 14.05
N LEU A 363 7.22 11.97 12.96
CA LEU A 363 8.30 12.88 12.58
C LEU A 363 8.59 13.96 13.65
N ALA A 364 7.54 14.45 14.32
CA ALA A 364 7.68 15.43 15.39
C ALA A 364 8.31 14.84 16.67
N LYS A 365 8.12 13.54 16.93
CA LYS A 365 8.72 12.88 18.10
C LYS A 365 10.18 12.47 17.91
N GLY A 366 10.72 12.60 16.72
CA GLY A 366 12.09 12.18 16.42
C GLY A 366 12.31 10.66 16.51
N LYS A 367 11.23 9.89 16.41
CA LYS A 367 11.23 8.42 16.47
C LYS A 367 11.22 7.79 15.11
#